data_94d4ad3c378fe1dd222a674136ec2b6a
#
_entry.id   94d4ad3c378fe1dd222a674136ec2b6a
#
_cell.length_a   1.000
_cell.length_b   1.000
_cell.length_c   1.000
_cell.angle_alpha   90.00
_cell.angle_beta   90.00
_cell.angle_gamma   90.00
#
_symmetry.space_group_name_H-M   'P 1'
#
loop_
_entity.id
_entity.type
_entity.pdbx_description
1 polymer ?
#
loop_
_entity_poly.entity_id
_entity_poly.type
_entity_poly.pdbx_seq_one_letter_code
_entity_poly.pdbx_strand_id
1 'polypeptide(L)'
;MVRIGHQRFGALFYLKAKNSLENRLAKMGWSVEWTEFAAGPPILEAIGKGKIDLGYAGVAPPIFAQSEGVPFVYIANDSALPGSIGIIVPQDSPIRTIADLKGKKIAATQKTAGHYLLIRALTQGGLQLKDAQFVDLPPPKAQEAFVRGEVDAWAIWQPFLAQLQETMPVHFLANSDGLMNDRSFYLASRSFASDFPDIVKIVMGETRQMATWITKNPERAAELMSARTGMKITTAIRLTKSRRYDLLPIQDRAVEEQQRIAEILFRLGLIPDRIWIEDVIWKQKLDL
;
A
#
# COMPACT_ATOMS: atom_id res chain seq x y z
N MET A 1 17.21 18.04 -6.58
CA MET A 1 17.06 16.56 -6.46
C MET A 1 15.70 16.25 -5.88
N VAL A 2 15.02 15.20 -6.38
CA VAL A 2 13.78 14.66 -5.80
C VAL A 2 14.04 13.24 -5.28
N ARG A 3 13.61 12.95 -4.04
CA ARG A 3 13.79 11.67 -3.37
C ARG A 3 12.45 10.95 -3.28
N ILE A 4 12.35 9.75 -3.85
CA ILE A 4 11.09 9.03 -4.02
C ILE A 4 11.14 7.69 -3.31
N GLY A 5 10.19 7.47 -2.39
CA GLY A 5 9.96 6.18 -1.75
C GLY A 5 9.00 5.32 -2.56
N HIS A 6 9.37 4.07 -2.83
CA HIS A 6 8.50 3.13 -3.53
C HIS A 6 8.46 1.77 -2.84
N GLN A 7 7.45 0.97 -3.20
CA GLN A 7 7.34 -0.44 -2.83
C GLN A 7 7.50 -1.31 -4.09
N ARG A 8 7.54 -2.64 -3.94
CA ARG A 8 7.69 -3.59 -5.06
C ARG A 8 6.42 -3.74 -5.91
N PHE A 9 5.55 -2.74 -5.91
CA PHE A 9 4.32 -2.69 -6.70
C PHE A 9 3.90 -1.25 -7.01
N GLY A 10 2.85 -1.10 -7.82
CA GLY A 10 2.35 0.21 -8.24
C GLY A 10 3.18 0.84 -9.37
N ALA A 11 2.70 1.95 -9.93
CA ALA A 11 3.34 2.56 -11.10
C ALA A 11 4.76 3.09 -10.82
N LEU A 12 5.06 3.52 -9.59
CA LEU A 12 6.41 4.00 -9.21
C LEU A 12 7.48 2.91 -9.31
N PHE A 13 7.13 1.65 -9.03
CA PHE A 13 8.04 0.52 -9.21
C PHE A 13 8.52 0.39 -10.68
N TYR A 14 7.60 0.49 -11.62
CA TYR A 14 7.90 0.41 -13.05
C TYR A 14 8.57 1.68 -13.55
N LEU A 15 8.19 2.84 -13.04
CA LEU A 15 8.79 4.13 -13.40
C LEU A 15 10.29 4.12 -13.09
N LYS A 16 10.67 3.68 -11.88
CA LYS A 16 12.07 3.44 -11.51
C LYS A 16 12.76 2.46 -12.46
N ALA A 17 12.10 1.32 -12.77
CA ALA A 17 12.70 0.27 -13.58
C ALA A 17 13.04 0.72 -15.02
N LYS A 18 12.36 1.76 -15.54
CA LYS A 18 12.53 2.27 -16.91
C LYS A 18 13.35 3.56 -17.00
N ASN A 19 13.75 4.16 -15.90
CA ASN A 19 14.51 5.42 -15.83
C ASN A 19 13.91 6.58 -16.64
N SER A 20 12.59 6.58 -16.90
CA SER A 20 11.95 7.63 -17.73
C SER A 20 11.86 8.96 -16.98
N LEU A 21 11.63 8.92 -15.68
CA LEU A 21 11.57 10.11 -14.84
C LEU A 21 12.94 10.80 -14.73
N GLU A 22 14.01 10.02 -14.55
CA GLU A 22 15.38 10.52 -14.49
C GLU A 22 15.74 11.27 -15.78
N ASN A 23 15.44 10.67 -16.93
CA ASN A 23 15.68 11.27 -18.24
C ASN A 23 14.87 12.57 -18.43
N ARG A 24 13.64 12.63 -17.91
CA ARG A 24 12.79 13.82 -17.99
C ARG A 24 13.31 14.94 -17.12
N LEU A 25 13.64 14.64 -15.86
CA LEU A 25 14.07 15.63 -14.88
C LEU A 25 15.50 16.14 -15.10
N ALA A 26 16.40 15.30 -15.62
CA ALA A 26 17.77 15.69 -15.95
C ALA A 26 17.82 16.89 -16.93
N LYS A 27 16.88 16.96 -17.89
CA LYS A 27 16.77 18.09 -18.82
C LYS A 27 16.43 19.43 -18.14
N MET A 28 15.96 19.36 -16.89
CA MET A 28 15.60 20.52 -16.05
C MET A 28 16.63 20.75 -14.92
N GLY A 29 17.76 20.04 -14.95
CA GLY A 29 18.79 20.13 -13.91
C GLY A 29 18.44 19.40 -12.60
N TRP A 30 17.42 18.51 -12.62
CA TRP A 30 17.02 17.73 -11.45
C TRP A 30 17.52 16.28 -11.54
N SER A 31 17.93 15.73 -10.41
CA SER A 31 18.23 14.31 -10.24
C SER A 31 17.13 13.61 -9.43
N VAL A 32 17.05 12.29 -9.57
CA VAL A 32 16.10 11.44 -8.85
C VAL A 32 16.87 10.45 -7.97
N GLU A 33 16.43 10.31 -6.73
CA GLU A 33 16.92 9.26 -5.81
C GLU A 33 15.74 8.37 -5.40
N TRP A 34 15.92 7.05 -5.48
CA TRP A 34 14.90 6.07 -5.16
C TRP A 34 15.26 5.28 -3.91
N THR A 35 14.31 5.16 -2.99
CA THR A 35 14.43 4.29 -1.81
C THR A 35 13.29 3.26 -1.83
N GLU A 36 13.66 1.97 -1.74
CA GLU A 36 12.69 0.87 -1.63
C GLU A 36 12.30 0.63 -0.18
N PHE A 37 11.00 0.46 0.05
CA PHE A 37 10.41 0.14 1.35
C PHE A 37 9.54 -1.12 1.26
N ALA A 38 9.54 -1.92 2.31
CA ALA A 38 8.72 -3.14 2.37
C ALA A 38 7.22 -2.87 2.64
N ALA A 39 6.89 -1.70 3.22
CA ALA A 39 5.54 -1.32 3.60
C ALA A 39 5.34 0.21 3.61
N GLY A 40 4.09 0.66 3.78
CA GLY A 40 3.73 2.08 3.79
C GLY A 40 4.18 2.88 5.02
N PRO A 41 4.08 2.38 6.27
CA PRO A 41 4.44 3.16 7.44
C PRO A 41 5.86 3.73 7.40
N PRO A 42 6.93 2.98 7.07
CA PRO A 42 8.28 3.54 6.97
C PRO A 42 8.45 4.58 5.84
N ILE A 43 7.58 4.59 4.83
CA ILE A 43 7.55 5.67 3.81
C ILE A 43 7.11 6.98 4.46
N LEU A 44 6.01 6.96 5.23
CA LEU A 44 5.51 8.15 5.92
C LEU A 44 6.50 8.64 6.99
N GLU A 45 7.15 7.73 7.71
CA GLU A 45 8.22 8.06 8.65
C GLU A 45 9.39 8.74 7.93
N ALA A 46 9.79 8.25 6.76
CA ALA A 46 10.87 8.84 5.96
C ALA A 46 10.47 10.23 5.41
N ILE A 47 9.20 10.44 5.04
CA ILE A 47 8.66 11.77 4.70
C ILE A 47 8.77 12.70 5.91
N GLY A 48 8.29 12.26 7.08
CA GLY A 48 8.32 13.05 8.32
C GLY A 48 9.74 13.45 8.75
N LYS A 49 10.73 12.60 8.49
CA LYS A 49 12.16 12.85 8.74
C LYS A 49 12.86 13.62 7.63
N GLY A 50 12.16 14.04 6.58
CA GLY A 50 12.73 14.74 5.43
C GLY A 50 13.73 13.90 4.63
N LYS A 51 13.66 12.57 4.71
CA LYS A 51 14.53 11.65 3.95
C LYS A 51 14.05 11.39 2.54
N ILE A 52 12.74 11.45 2.31
CA ILE A 52 12.12 11.37 0.98
C ILE A 52 11.10 12.50 0.81
N ASP A 53 10.84 12.87 -0.42
CA ASP A 53 9.94 13.97 -0.80
C ASP A 53 8.58 13.46 -1.26
N LEU A 54 8.56 12.33 -1.97
CA LEU A 54 7.33 11.66 -2.43
C LEU A 54 7.33 10.19 -2.05
N GLY A 55 6.13 9.62 -1.93
CA GLY A 55 5.96 8.22 -1.62
C GLY A 55 4.61 7.67 -2.10
N TYR A 56 4.43 6.34 -1.94
CA TYR A 56 3.22 5.65 -2.32
C TYR A 56 2.86 4.62 -1.26
N ALA A 57 1.65 4.72 -0.69
CA ALA A 57 1.20 3.87 0.39
C ALA A 57 -0.31 3.54 0.27
N GLY A 58 -0.75 2.42 0.86
CA GLY A 58 -2.15 2.05 0.96
C GLY A 58 -2.96 2.97 1.89
N VAL A 59 -4.22 2.62 2.14
CA VAL A 59 -5.20 3.46 2.85
C VAL A 59 -4.82 3.79 4.31
N ALA A 60 -4.31 2.86 5.09
CA ALA A 60 -4.14 3.04 6.53
C ALA A 60 -2.87 3.85 6.92
N PRO A 61 -1.68 3.65 6.33
CA PRO A 61 -0.48 4.35 6.74
C PRO A 61 -0.60 5.87 6.79
N PRO A 62 -1.21 6.56 5.81
CA PRO A 62 -1.35 8.01 5.86
C PRO A 62 -2.25 8.50 7.01
N ILE A 63 -3.27 7.74 7.40
CA ILE A 63 -4.17 8.10 8.50
C ILE A 63 -3.39 8.11 9.83
N PHE A 64 -2.62 7.05 10.09
CA PHE A 64 -1.76 7.00 11.27
C PHE A 64 -0.71 8.12 11.27
N ALA A 65 -0.06 8.35 10.13
CA ALA A 65 0.93 9.42 10.00
C ALA A 65 0.33 10.80 10.24
N GLN A 66 -0.88 11.07 9.74
CA GLN A 66 -1.58 12.33 9.99
C GLN A 66 -1.90 12.49 11.48
N SER A 67 -2.38 11.45 12.15
CA SER A 67 -2.66 11.48 13.59
C SER A 67 -1.41 11.67 14.45
N GLU A 68 -0.24 11.33 13.92
CA GLU A 68 1.08 11.53 14.53
C GLU A 68 1.72 12.87 14.14
N GLY A 69 1.02 13.72 13.39
CA GLY A 69 1.49 15.04 12.99
C GLY A 69 2.54 15.06 11.88
N VAL A 70 2.71 13.97 11.13
CA VAL A 70 3.64 13.93 9.99
C VAL A 70 3.20 14.94 8.92
N PRO A 71 4.09 15.87 8.47
CA PRO A 71 3.75 16.94 7.55
C PRO A 71 3.78 16.45 6.08
N PHE A 72 2.72 15.77 5.65
CA PHE A 72 2.55 15.33 4.28
C PHE A 72 1.24 15.85 3.66
N VAL A 73 1.05 15.63 2.37
CA VAL A 73 -0.19 15.86 1.63
C VAL A 73 -0.50 14.68 0.70
N TYR A 74 -1.80 14.39 0.51
CA TYR A 74 -2.28 13.49 -0.54
C TYR A 74 -2.27 14.23 -1.88
N ILE A 75 -1.61 13.64 -2.89
CA ILE A 75 -1.48 14.22 -4.23
C ILE A 75 -2.46 13.59 -5.22
N ALA A 76 -2.50 12.26 -5.24
CA ALA A 76 -3.29 11.46 -6.16
C ALA A 76 -3.57 10.09 -5.55
N ASN A 77 -4.45 9.32 -6.18
CA ASN A 77 -4.69 7.93 -5.80
C ASN A 77 -4.82 7.03 -7.05
N ASP A 78 -4.72 5.73 -6.86
CA ASP A 78 -5.16 4.75 -7.84
C ASP A 78 -6.61 4.30 -7.57
N SER A 79 -7.20 3.58 -8.53
CA SER A 79 -8.49 2.92 -8.33
C SER A 79 -8.39 1.87 -7.22
N ALA A 80 -9.48 1.68 -6.49
CA ALA A 80 -9.58 0.59 -5.53
C ALA A 80 -9.40 -0.77 -6.22
N LEU A 81 -8.70 -1.68 -5.56
CA LEU A 81 -8.44 -3.03 -6.04
C LEU A 81 -9.07 -4.06 -5.09
N PRO A 82 -10.35 -4.43 -5.27
CA PRO A 82 -11.02 -5.40 -4.43
C PRO A 82 -10.25 -6.74 -4.40
N GLY A 83 -10.18 -7.36 -3.22
CA GLY A 83 -9.54 -8.67 -3.05
C GLY A 83 -8.00 -8.68 -3.09
N SER A 84 -7.35 -7.50 -3.12
CA SER A 84 -5.87 -7.42 -3.20
C SER A 84 -5.17 -7.70 -1.87
N ILE A 85 -5.90 -7.65 -0.76
CA ILE A 85 -5.43 -7.96 0.60
C ILE A 85 -6.23 -9.13 1.14
N GLY A 86 -5.57 -10.05 1.84
CA GLY A 86 -6.23 -11.21 2.44
C GLY A 86 -5.72 -11.55 3.83
N ILE A 87 -6.58 -12.20 4.60
CA ILE A 87 -6.21 -12.93 5.82
C ILE A 87 -6.17 -14.40 5.43
N ILE A 88 -4.99 -14.99 5.49
CA ILE A 88 -4.71 -16.35 5.01
C ILE A 88 -4.22 -17.25 6.14
N VAL A 89 -4.52 -18.53 5.96
CA VAL A 89 -4.00 -19.65 6.78
C VAL A 89 -3.46 -20.72 5.83
N PRO A 90 -2.60 -21.66 6.29
CA PRO A 90 -2.23 -22.84 5.51
C PRO A 90 -3.47 -23.59 5.02
N GLN A 91 -3.39 -24.21 3.85
CA GLN A 91 -4.54 -24.92 3.22
C GLN A 91 -5.11 -26.03 4.10
N ASP A 92 -4.28 -26.71 4.86
CA ASP A 92 -4.60 -27.80 5.79
C ASP A 92 -4.89 -27.33 7.22
N SER A 93 -4.82 -26.03 7.50
CA SER A 93 -5.14 -25.45 8.82
C SER A 93 -6.55 -25.85 9.27
N PRO A 94 -6.78 -26.18 10.55
CA PRO A 94 -8.12 -26.38 11.10
C PRO A 94 -8.94 -25.07 11.20
N ILE A 95 -8.31 -23.91 11.07
CA ILE A 95 -8.95 -22.60 11.12
C ILE A 95 -9.71 -22.39 9.79
N ARG A 96 -11.04 -22.19 9.85
CA ARG A 96 -11.90 -22.04 8.67
C ARG A 96 -12.70 -20.75 8.65
N THR A 97 -12.85 -20.10 9.80
CA THR A 97 -13.64 -18.89 9.98
C THR A 97 -12.85 -17.83 10.75
N ILE A 98 -13.30 -16.59 10.70
CA ILE A 98 -12.72 -15.49 11.50
C ILE A 98 -12.88 -15.79 13.01
N ALA A 99 -13.94 -16.44 13.42
CA ALA A 99 -14.17 -16.79 14.83
C ALA A 99 -13.09 -17.77 15.38
N ASP A 100 -12.56 -18.64 14.52
CA ASP A 100 -11.50 -19.59 14.89
C ASP A 100 -10.14 -18.89 15.18
N LEU A 101 -10.02 -17.61 14.84
CA LEU A 101 -8.83 -16.81 15.13
C LEU A 101 -8.69 -16.41 16.61
N LYS A 102 -9.72 -16.68 17.44
CA LYS A 102 -9.65 -16.41 18.87
C LYS A 102 -8.49 -17.16 19.52
N GLY A 103 -7.59 -16.42 20.20
CA GLY A 103 -6.39 -16.95 20.84
C GLY A 103 -5.26 -17.37 19.90
N LYS A 104 -5.43 -17.22 18.58
CA LYS A 104 -4.44 -17.58 17.56
C LYS A 104 -3.43 -16.47 17.33
N LYS A 105 -2.22 -16.85 16.89
CA LYS A 105 -1.16 -15.92 16.50
C LYS A 105 -1.38 -15.44 15.08
N ILE A 106 -1.55 -14.14 14.91
CA ILE A 106 -1.83 -13.54 13.60
C ILE A 106 -0.74 -12.52 13.26
N ALA A 107 0.03 -12.80 12.21
CA ALA A 107 0.99 -11.83 11.71
C ALA A 107 0.30 -10.75 10.86
N ALA A 108 0.67 -9.51 11.07
CA ALA A 108 0.43 -8.40 10.14
C ALA A 108 1.45 -7.30 10.43
N THR A 109 1.70 -6.43 9.46
CA THR A 109 2.49 -5.23 9.71
C THR A 109 1.59 -4.13 10.27
N GLN A 110 1.92 -3.63 11.45
CA GLN A 110 1.12 -2.61 12.13
C GLN A 110 0.94 -1.35 11.26
N LYS A 111 -0.20 -0.66 11.41
CA LYS A 111 -0.55 0.58 10.68
C LYS A 111 -0.65 0.43 9.16
N THR A 112 -0.71 -0.81 8.62
CA THR A 112 -0.91 -1.07 7.19
C THR A 112 -2.37 -1.37 6.85
N ALA A 113 -2.66 -1.43 5.55
CA ALA A 113 -3.97 -1.88 5.07
C ALA A 113 -4.28 -3.33 5.48
N GLY A 114 -3.26 -4.21 5.58
CA GLY A 114 -3.43 -5.58 6.11
C GLY A 114 -3.83 -5.60 7.57
N HIS A 115 -3.22 -4.74 8.40
CA HIS A 115 -3.63 -4.56 9.80
C HIS A 115 -5.07 -4.03 9.90
N TYR A 116 -5.43 -3.04 9.09
CA TYR A 116 -6.80 -2.52 9.06
C TYR A 116 -7.81 -3.59 8.60
N LEU A 117 -7.51 -4.38 7.57
CA LEU A 117 -8.34 -5.50 7.15
C LEU A 117 -8.55 -6.51 8.31
N LEU A 118 -7.48 -6.87 9.02
CA LEU A 118 -7.57 -7.77 10.17
C LEU A 118 -8.53 -7.24 11.24
N ILE A 119 -8.41 -5.96 11.60
CA ILE A 119 -9.30 -5.31 12.57
C ILE A 119 -10.76 -5.37 12.09
N ARG A 120 -11.01 -5.06 10.81
CA ARG A 120 -12.35 -5.07 10.21
C ARG A 120 -12.97 -6.47 10.22
N ALA A 121 -12.19 -7.48 9.81
CA ALA A 121 -12.64 -8.86 9.76
C ALA A 121 -12.94 -9.41 11.17
N LEU A 122 -12.04 -9.18 12.13
CA LEU A 122 -12.27 -9.58 13.53
C LEU A 122 -13.53 -8.93 14.09
N THR A 123 -13.71 -7.61 13.91
CA THR A 123 -14.89 -6.89 14.39
C THR A 123 -16.18 -7.43 13.77
N GLN A 124 -16.19 -7.72 12.47
CA GLN A 124 -17.36 -8.32 11.80
C GLN A 124 -17.64 -9.75 12.29
N GLY A 125 -16.59 -10.50 12.63
CA GLY A 125 -16.69 -11.83 13.23
C GLY A 125 -17.00 -11.86 14.73
N GLY A 126 -17.29 -10.68 15.34
CA GLY A 126 -17.61 -10.57 16.77
C GLY A 126 -16.40 -10.62 17.71
N LEU A 127 -15.20 -10.46 17.17
CA LEU A 127 -13.94 -10.44 17.92
C LEU A 127 -13.32 -9.03 17.92
N GLN A 128 -12.42 -8.82 18.88
CA GLN A 128 -11.53 -7.64 18.94
C GLN A 128 -10.08 -8.09 18.69
N LEU A 129 -9.20 -7.15 18.35
CA LEU A 129 -7.78 -7.48 18.14
C LEU A 129 -7.13 -8.14 19.37
N LYS A 130 -7.54 -7.74 20.57
CA LYS A 130 -7.07 -8.33 21.84
C LYS A 130 -7.51 -9.79 22.06
N ASP A 131 -8.52 -10.27 21.33
CA ASP A 131 -8.98 -11.67 21.42
C ASP A 131 -8.07 -12.63 20.63
N ALA A 132 -7.13 -12.09 19.84
CA ALA A 132 -6.07 -12.83 19.14
C ALA A 132 -4.69 -12.37 19.62
N GLN A 133 -3.66 -13.15 19.33
CA GLN A 133 -2.27 -12.78 19.58
C GLN A 133 -1.72 -12.06 18.33
N PHE A 134 -1.81 -10.75 18.32
CA PHE A 134 -1.28 -9.93 17.22
C PHE A 134 0.26 -9.95 17.23
N VAL A 135 0.88 -10.29 16.10
CA VAL A 135 2.33 -10.32 15.91
C VAL A 135 2.71 -9.31 14.85
N ASP A 136 3.30 -8.19 15.27
CA ASP A 136 3.74 -7.13 14.37
C ASP A 136 5.05 -7.52 13.68
N LEU A 137 4.99 -7.83 12.40
CA LEU A 137 6.13 -8.22 11.59
C LEU A 137 6.09 -7.52 10.21
N PRO A 138 7.25 -7.03 9.70
CA PRO A 138 7.32 -6.59 8.32
C PRO A 138 7.12 -7.78 7.36
N PRO A 139 6.61 -7.56 6.13
CA PRO A 139 6.17 -8.64 5.25
C PRO A 139 7.19 -9.78 5.04
N PRO A 140 8.51 -9.53 4.83
CA PRO A 140 9.47 -10.63 4.68
C PRO A 140 9.58 -11.51 5.93
N LYS A 141 9.57 -10.91 7.13
CA LYS A 141 9.63 -11.66 8.40
C LYS A 141 8.31 -12.37 8.70
N ALA A 142 7.18 -11.75 8.39
CA ALA A 142 5.87 -12.37 8.52
C ALA A 142 5.75 -13.59 7.61
N GLN A 143 6.27 -13.53 6.38
CA GLN A 143 6.32 -14.69 5.47
C GLN A 143 7.16 -15.83 6.05
N GLU A 144 8.36 -15.54 6.56
CA GLU A 144 9.21 -16.54 7.20
C GLU A 144 8.50 -17.22 8.37
N ALA A 145 7.89 -16.43 9.28
CA ALA A 145 7.17 -16.92 10.44
C ALA A 145 5.95 -17.77 10.04
N PHE A 146 5.20 -17.35 9.01
CA PHE A 146 4.04 -18.07 8.50
C PHE A 146 4.43 -19.42 7.88
N VAL A 147 5.47 -19.45 7.04
CA VAL A 147 5.96 -20.70 6.42
C VAL A 147 6.49 -21.69 7.46
N ARG A 148 7.08 -21.21 8.55
CA ARG A 148 7.58 -22.05 9.66
C ARG A 148 6.48 -22.49 10.65
N GLY A 149 5.24 -21.99 10.51
CA GLY A 149 4.16 -22.27 11.46
C GLY A 149 4.33 -21.58 12.82
N GLU A 150 5.14 -20.51 12.90
CA GLU A 150 5.34 -19.71 14.11
C GLU A 150 4.14 -18.78 14.37
N VAL A 151 3.34 -18.52 13.32
CA VAL A 151 2.04 -17.83 13.37
C VAL A 151 0.98 -18.67 12.65
N ASP A 152 -0.26 -18.60 13.11
CA ASP A 152 -1.38 -19.40 12.59
C ASP A 152 -2.02 -18.78 11.35
N ALA A 153 -1.99 -17.45 11.25
CA ALA A 153 -2.58 -16.69 10.15
C ALA A 153 -1.70 -15.48 9.78
N TRP A 154 -1.90 -14.97 8.57
CA TRP A 154 -1.19 -13.79 8.07
C TRP A 154 -2.13 -12.86 7.30
N ALA A 155 -2.18 -11.58 7.68
CA ALA A 155 -2.88 -10.53 6.94
C ALA A 155 -1.89 -9.81 6.02
N ILE A 156 -2.05 -9.98 4.69
CA ILE A 156 -1.05 -9.56 3.70
C ILE A 156 -1.70 -9.15 2.38
N TRP A 157 -0.95 -8.39 1.59
CA TRP A 157 -1.35 -7.83 0.30
C TRP A 157 -0.46 -8.31 -0.86
N GLN A 158 -0.91 -8.01 -2.09
CA GLN A 158 -0.12 -8.25 -3.30
C GLN A 158 1.11 -7.32 -3.35
N PRO A 159 2.29 -7.77 -3.82
CA PRO A 159 2.56 -9.07 -4.47
C PRO A 159 2.99 -10.21 -3.53
N PHE A 160 3.20 -9.96 -2.23
CA PHE A 160 3.67 -10.97 -1.27
C PHE A 160 2.76 -12.21 -1.23
N LEU A 161 1.44 -11.97 -1.24
CA LEU A 161 0.45 -13.04 -1.27
C LEU A 161 0.64 -13.96 -2.49
N ALA A 162 0.79 -13.39 -3.68
CA ALA A 162 0.97 -14.18 -4.90
C ALA A 162 2.31 -14.92 -4.92
N GLN A 163 3.38 -14.32 -4.38
CA GLN A 163 4.67 -14.97 -4.23
C GLN A 163 4.60 -16.17 -3.29
N LEU A 164 3.95 -16.01 -2.13
CA LEU A 164 3.74 -17.14 -1.20
C LEU A 164 2.98 -18.28 -1.88
N GLN A 165 1.93 -17.99 -2.61
CA GLN A 165 1.12 -18.98 -3.33
C GLN A 165 1.88 -19.77 -4.41
N GLU A 166 3.08 -19.32 -4.82
CA GLU A 166 3.95 -20.10 -5.71
C GLU A 166 4.56 -21.35 -5.05
N THR A 167 4.67 -21.34 -3.74
CA THR A 167 5.38 -22.35 -2.95
C THR A 167 4.52 -23.00 -1.87
N MET A 168 3.45 -22.35 -1.45
CA MET A 168 2.61 -22.81 -0.35
C MET A 168 1.13 -22.57 -0.67
N PRO A 169 0.30 -23.61 -0.69
CA PRO A 169 -1.15 -23.47 -0.81
C PRO A 169 -1.73 -22.86 0.46
N VAL A 170 -2.65 -21.90 0.28
CA VAL A 170 -3.29 -21.18 1.38
C VAL A 170 -4.80 -21.11 1.21
N HIS A 171 -5.49 -21.03 2.33
CA HIS A 171 -6.93 -20.77 2.41
C HIS A 171 -7.17 -19.33 2.87
N PHE A 172 -8.13 -18.63 2.25
CA PHE A 172 -8.55 -17.30 2.65
C PHE A 172 -9.67 -17.38 3.70
N LEU A 173 -9.48 -16.72 4.82
CA LEU A 173 -10.54 -16.51 5.81
C LEU A 173 -11.37 -15.26 5.48
N ALA A 174 -10.72 -14.24 4.95
CA ALA A 174 -11.33 -13.02 4.46
C ALA A 174 -10.39 -12.33 3.45
N ASN A 175 -10.94 -11.44 2.66
CA ASN A 175 -10.18 -10.53 1.81
C ASN A 175 -10.76 -9.10 1.92
N SER A 176 -10.17 -8.14 1.20
CA SER A 176 -10.63 -6.74 1.25
C SER A 176 -12.00 -6.51 0.60
N ASP A 177 -12.52 -7.46 -0.18
CA ASP A 177 -13.79 -7.31 -0.86
C ASP A 177 -14.95 -7.25 0.15
N GLY A 178 -15.79 -6.21 0.04
CA GLY A 178 -16.89 -5.96 0.97
C GLY A 178 -16.49 -5.47 2.37
N LEU A 179 -15.21 -5.50 2.74
CA LEU A 179 -14.71 -5.06 4.05
C LEU A 179 -14.08 -3.67 4.03
N MET A 180 -13.40 -3.33 2.93
CA MET A 180 -12.76 -2.04 2.75
C MET A 180 -12.52 -1.73 1.27
N ASN A 181 -12.51 -0.46 0.90
CA ASN A 181 -12.02 -0.03 -0.39
C ASN A 181 -10.49 0.07 -0.31
N ASP A 182 -9.81 -0.92 -0.92
CA ASP A 182 -8.36 -0.96 -0.97
C ASP A 182 -7.86 -0.14 -2.16
N ARG A 183 -7.41 1.08 -1.88
CA ARG A 183 -6.69 1.93 -2.83
C ARG A 183 -5.35 2.33 -2.26
N SER A 184 -4.48 2.87 -3.09
CA SER A 184 -3.25 3.45 -2.63
C SER A 184 -3.16 4.93 -3.02
N PHE A 185 -2.37 5.67 -2.28
CA PHE A 185 -2.22 7.11 -2.42
C PHE A 185 -0.79 7.48 -2.78
N TYR A 186 -0.64 8.45 -3.67
CA TYR A 186 0.60 9.17 -3.90
C TYR A 186 0.66 10.33 -2.93
N LEU A 187 1.75 10.42 -2.22
CA LEU A 187 1.95 11.33 -1.09
C LEU A 187 3.20 12.16 -1.32
N ALA A 188 3.20 13.38 -0.84
CA ALA A 188 4.41 14.22 -0.82
C ALA A 188 4.61 14.85 0.55
N SER A 189 5.85 15.18 0.92
CA SER A 189 6.08 16.07 2.05
C SER A 189 5.42 17.44 1.78
N ARG A 190 4.82 18.03 2.80
CA ARG A 190 4.10 19.31 2.66
C ARG A 190 5.01 20.42 2.13
N SER A 191 6.25 20.50 2.62
CA SER A 191 7.24 21.47 2.17
C SER A 191 7.60 21.26 0.70
N PHE A 192 7.94 20.06 0.29
CA PHE A 192 8.30 19.80 -1.11
C PHE A 192 7.15 20.09 -2.07
N ALA A 193 5.92 19.71 -1.69
CA ALA A 193 4.73 19.98 -2.50
C ALA A 193 4.40 21.48 -2.60
N SER A 194 4.77 22.27 -1.59
CA SER A 194 4.65 23.74 -1.59
C SER A 194 5.74 24.42 -2.42
N ASP A 195 7.00 24.01 -2.21
CA ASP A 195 8.17 24.69 -2.78
C ASP A 195 8.41 24.31 -4.25
N PHE A 196 8.06 23.07 -4.64
CA PHE A 196 8.31 22.51 -5.96
C PHE A 196 7.08 21.88 -6.61
N PRO A 197 5.94 22.61 -6.71
CA PRO A 197 4.69 22.06 -7.23
C PRO A 197 4.80 21.55 -8.66
N ASP A 198 5.62 22.19 -9.50
CA ASP A 198 5.81 21.76 -10.88
C ASP A 198 6.58 20.45 -10.98
N ILE A 199 7.52 20.19 -10.07
CA ILE A 199 8.21 18.92 -10.01
C ILE A 199 7.23 17.80 -9.58
N VAL A 200 6.35 18.07 -8.61
CA VAL A 200 5.30 17.13 -8.22
C VAL A 200 4.40 16.79 -9.43
N LYS A 201 3.96 17.79 -10.19
CA LYS A 201 3.13 17.59 -11.40
C LYS A 201 3.86 16.75 -12.44
N ILE A 202 5.15 16.98 -12.67
CA ILE A 202 5.97 16.20 -13.61
C ILE A 202 6.07 14.75 -13.13
N VAL A 203 6.37 14.49 -11.87
CA VAL A 203 6.44 13.13 -11.31
C VAL A 203 5.09 12.42 -11.47
N MET A 204 3.97 13.08 -11.18
CA MET A 204 2.64 12.50 -11.36
C MET A 204 2.31 12.26 -12.83
N GLY A 205 2.68 13.16 -13.72
CA GLY A 205 2.51 12.99 -15.17
C GLY A 205 3.27 11.78 -15.73
N GLU A 206 4.55 11.63 -15.36
CA GLU A 206 5.35 10.45 -15.74
C GLU A 206 4.80 9.16 -15.13
N THR A 207 4.32 9.22 -13.89
CA THR A 207 3.66 8.09 -13.22
C THR A 207 2.38 7.68 -13.94
N ARG A 208 1.56 8.62 -14.40
CA ARG A 208 0.36 8.35 -15.20
C ARG A 208 0.70 7.72 -16.57
N GLN A 209 1.72 8.25 -17.25
CA GLN A 209 2.19 7.65 -18.52
C GLN A 209 2.66 6.22 -18.28
N MET A 210 3.37 5.96 -17.18
CA MET A 210 3.80 4.62 -16.81
C MET A 210 2.61 3.70 -16.53
N ALA A 211 1.60 4.14 -15.77
CA ALA A 211 0.37 3.40 -15.52
C ALA A 211 -0.34 3.01 -16.83
N THR A 212 -0.43 3.96 -17.77
CA THR A 212 -0.96 3.72 -19.11
C THR A 212 -0.12 2.70 -19.89
N TRP A 213 1.22 2.81 -19.80
CA TRP A 213 2.12 1.86 -20.47
C TRP A 213 1.95 0.45 -19.92
N ILE A 214 1.84 0.27 -18.60
CA ILE A 214 1.63 -1.04 -17.96
C ILE A 214 0.32 -1.66 -18.47
N THR A 215 -0.76 -0.88 -18.49
CA THR A 215 -2.08 -1.34 -18.94
C THR A 215 -2.06 -1.77 -20.42
N LYS A 216 -1.29 -1.08 -21.27
CA LYS A 216 -1.16 -1.41 -22.68
C LYS A 216 -0.14 -2.52 -22.97
N ASN A 217 0.74 -2.83 -22.03
CA ASN A 217 1.83 -3.80 -22.20
C ASN A 217 1.96 -4.74 -20.98
N PRO A 218 0.89 -5.45 -20.56
CA PRO A 218 0.89 -6.20 -19.31
C PRO A 218 1.92 -7.32 -19.27
N GLU A 219 2.23 -7.96 -20.40
CA GLU A 219 3.26 -9.00 -20.49
C GLU A 219 4.67 -8.42 -20.27
N ARG A 220 5.01 -7.31 -20.95
CA ARG A 220 6.30 -6.63 -20.73
C ARG A 220 6.44 -6.08 -19.31
N ALA A 221 5.35 -5.61 -18.72
CA ALA A 221 5.34 -5.21 -17.32
C ALA A 221 5.59 -6.42 -16.41
N ALA A 222 4.97 -7.57 -16.71
CA ALA A 222 5.21 -8.81 -15.97
C ALA A 222 6.67 -9.29 -16.07
N GLU A 223 7.30 -9.19 -17.25
CA GLU A 223 8.72 -9.49 -17.43
C GLU A 223 9.61 -8.61 -16.51
N LEU A 224 9.34 -7.30 -16.46
CA LEU A 224 10.05 -6.39 -15.56
C LEU A 224 9.83 -6.74 -14.08
N MET A 225 8.59 -7.07 -13.70
CA MET A 225 8.28 -7.48 -12.33
C MET A 225 9.01 -8.77 -11.97
N SER A 226 8.93 -9.80 -12.82
CA SER A 226 9.61 -11.07 -12.63
C SER A 226 11.11 -10.90 -12.47
N ALA A 227 11.75 -10.15 -13.38
CA ALA A 227 13.19 -9.89 -13.33
C ALA A 227 13.66 -9.14 -12.07
N ARG A 228 12.82 -8.24 -11.52
CA ARG A 228 13.18 -7.41 -10.37
C ARG A 228 12.81 -8.01 -9.02
N THR A 229 11.85 -8.94 -8.99
CA THR A 229 11.33 -9.51 -7.74
C THR A 229 11.65 -10.99 -7.55
N GLY A 230 12.10 -11.67 -8.61
CA GLY A 230 12.30 -13.13 -8.61
C GLY A 230 10.99 -13.93 -8.69
N MET A 231 9.84 -13.26 -8.86
CA MET A 231 8.53 -13.90 -9.01
C MET A 231 8.46 -14.69 -10.33
N LYS A 232 7.77 -15.83 -10.34
CA LYS A 232 7.52 -16.58 -11.58
C LYS A 232 6.79 -15.70 -12.59
N ILE A 233 7.19 -15.79 -13.86
CA ILE A 233 6.60 -14.96 -14.92
C ILE A 233 5.08 -15.16 -15.04
N THR A 234 4.58 -16.38 -14.84
CA THR A 234 3.14 -16.69 -14.86
C THR A 234 2.38 -15.96 -13.75
N THR A 235 2.95 -15.86 -12.55
CA THR A 235 2.39 -15.10 -11.42
C THR A 235 2.43 -13.61 -11.70
N ALA A 236 3.53 -13.10 -12.24
CA ALA A 236 3.67 -11.69 -12.60
C ALA A 236 2.64 -11.28 -13.68
N ILE A 237 2.42 -12.13 -14.72
CA ILE A 237 1.39 -11.90 -15.74
C ILE A 237 -0.01 -11.84 -15.11
N ARG A 238 -0.33 -12.78 -14.22
CA ARG A 238 -1.62 -12.78 -13.52
C ARG A 238 -1.83 -11.49 -12.73
N LEU A 239 -0.82 -11.04 -11.97
CA LEU A 239 -0.88 -9.82 -11.18
C LEU A 239 -1.02 -8.55 -12.04
N THR A 240 -0.23 -8.43 -13.10
CA THR A 240 -0.30 -7.26 -13.98
C THR A 240 -1.62 -7.16 -14.72
N LYS A 241 -2.23 -8.30 -15.10
CA LYS A 241 -3.53 -8.34 -15.76
C LYS A 241 -4.72 -8.15 -14.81
N SER A 242 -4.59 -8.55 -13.54
CA SER A 242 -5.68 -8.44 -12.57
C SER A 242 -5.78 -7.05 -11.94
N ARG A 243 -4.74 -6.21 -12.05
CA ARG A 243 -4.72 -4.87 -11.48
C ARG A 243 -5.01 -3.81 -12.54
N ARG A 244 -5.91 -2.90 -12.21
CA ARG A 244 -6.05 -1.65 -12.96
C ARG A 244 -4.92 -0.70 -12.56
N TYR A 245 -4.10 -0.32 -13.51
CA TYR A 245 -3.09 0.71 -13.31
C TYR A 245 -3.63 2.04 -13.83
N ASP A 246 -3.86 2.96 -12.93
CA ASP A 246 -4.27 4.32 -13.24
C ASP A 246 -3.67 5.30 -12.21
N LEU A 247 -3.85 6.57 -12.46
CA LEU A 247 -3.55 7.64 -11.52
C LEU A 247 -4.65 8.68 -11.66
N LEU A 248 -5.36 8.89 -10.58
CA LEU A 248 -6.54 9.74 -10.49
C LEU A 248 -6.29 10.91 -9.54
N PRO A 249 -6.82 12.10 -9.83
CA PRO A 249 -6.84 13.18 -8.86
C PRO A 249 -7.66 12.74 -7.64
N ILE A 250 -7.33 13.29 -6.47
CA ILE A 250 -8.12 13.03 -5.27
C ILE A 250 -9.54 13.60 -5.49
N GLN A 251 -10.53 12.74 -5.44
CA GLN A 251 -11.96 13.08 -5.58
C GLN A 251 -12.64 12.99 -4.21
N ASP A 252 -13.76 13.69 -4.04
CA ASP A 252 -14.54 13.72 -2.79
C ASP A 252 -14.84 12.32 -2.27
N ARG A 253 -15.19 11.39 -3.16
CA ARG A 253 -15.43 9.99 -2.80
C ARG A 253 -14.21 9.34 -2.14
N ALA A 254 -12.99 9.61 -2.62
CA ALA A 254 -11.78 9.08 -2.03
C ALA A 254 -11.51 9.68 -0.64
N VAL A 255 -11.78 10.97 -0.48
CA VAL A 255 -11.69 11.69 0.81
C VAL A 255 -12.69 11.10 1.80
N GLU A 256 -13.96 10.93 1.41
CA GLU A 256 -15.01 10.34 2.25
C GLU A 256 -14.69 8.90 2.69
N GLU A 257 -14.19 8.08 1.76
CA GLU A 257 -13.80 6.70 2.07
C GLU A 257 -12.62 6.68 3.08
N GLN A 258 -11.64 7.54 2.88
CA GLN A 258 -10.48 7.67 3.77
C GLN A 258 -10.90 8.22 5.15
N GLN A 259 -11.83 9.20 5.19
CA GLN A 259 -12.40 9.73 6.43
C GLN A 259 -13.14 8.66 7.23
N ARG A 260 -13.92 7.79 6.56
CA ARG A 260 -14.59 6.67 7.25
C ARG A 260 -13.60 5.72 7.91
N ILE A 261 -12.45 5.47 7.28
CA ILE A 261 -11.39 4.65 7.90
C ILE A 261 -10.84 5.36 9.14
N ALA A 262 -10.55 6.66 9.04
CA ALA A 262 -10.07 7.47 10.16
C ALA A 262 -11.05 7.45 11.35
N GLU A 263 -12.35 7.61 11.08
CA GLU A 263 -13.41 7.56 12.10
C GLU A 263 -13.50 6.17 12.79
N ILE A 264 -13.30 5.10 12.03
CA ILE A 264 -13.27 3.74 12.59
C ILE A 264 -12.05 3.57 13.51
N LEU A 265 -10.87 3.99 13.05
CA LEU A 265 -9.63 3.89 13.83
C LEU A 265 -9.70 4.73 15.12
N PHE A 266 -10.29 5.92 15.05
CA PHE A 266 -10.51 6.77 16.22
C PHE A 266 -11.48 6.10 17.21
N ARG A 267 -12.64 5.61 16.76
CA ARG A 267 -13.61 4.91 17.62
C ARG A 267 -13.06 3.67 18.29
N LEU A 268 -12.08 3.01 17.66
CA LEU A 268 -11.39 1.85 18.21
C LEU A 268 -10.19 2.23 19.12
N GLY A 269 -9.92 3.53 19.32
CA GLY A 269 -8.80 4.01 20.13
C GLY A 269 -7.43 3.72 19.49
N LEU A 270 -7.37 3.51 18.18
CA LEU A 270 -6.13 3.19 17.45
C LEU A 270 -5.40 4.44 16.96
N ILE A 271 -6.10 5.56 16.92
CA ILE A 271 -5.52 6.91 16.81
C ILE A 271 -6.05 7.76 17.98
N PRO A 272 -5.21 8.64 18.56
CA PRO A 272 -5.57 9.34 19.80
C PRO A 272 -6.64 10.42 19.58
N ASP A 273 -6.61 11.09 18.44
CA ASP A 273 -7.46 12.22 18.13
C ASP A 273 -8.22 12.01 16.82
N ARG A 274 -9.37 12.69 16.72
CA ARG A 274 -10.10 12.76 15.44
C ARG A 274 -9.33 13.65 14.47
N ILE A 275 -9.12 13.15 13.26
CA ILE A 275 -8.44 13.87 12.18
C ILE A 275 -9.39 14.11 11.01
N TRP A 276 -9.08 15.13 10.22
CA TRP A 276 -9.84 15.49 9.03
C TRP A 276 -8.96 15.30 7.79
N ILE A 277 -9.31 14.38 6.92
CA ILE A 277 -8.52 14.04 5.73
C ILE A 277 -8.37 15.25 4.81
N GLU A 278 -9.36 16.12 4.75
CA GLU A 278 -9.32 17.37 3.95
C GLU A 278 -8.15 18.30 4.30
N ASP A 279 -7.66 18.30 5.56
CA ASP A 279 -6.59 19.17 6.03
C ASP A 279 -5.23 18.87 5.37
N VAL A 280 -5.12 17.68 4.79
CA VAL A 280 -3.88 17.20 4.18
C VAL A 280 -4.04 16.85 2.68
N ILE A 281 -5.08 17.36 2.03
CA ILE A 281 -5.21 17.27 0.58
C ILE A 281 -4.42 18.38 -0.10
N TRP A 282 -3.63 18.02 -1.09
CA TRP A 282 -2.92 18.99 -1.93
C TRP A 282 -3.91 19.73 -2.82
N LYS A 283 -3.94 21.07 -2.71
CA LYS A 283 -4.97 21.90 -3.33
C LYS A 283 -4.64 22.33 -4.77
N GLN A 284 -3.46 21.99 -5.28
CA GLN A 284 -3.11 22.32 -6.65
C GLN A 284 -3.72 21.30 -7.64
N LYS A 285 -4.19 21.83 -8.78
CA LYS A 285 -4.80 21.05 -9.83
C LYS A 285 -3.73 20.19 -10.52
N LEU A 286 -3.97 18.89 -10.61
CA LEU A 286 -3.23 17.99 -11.48
C LEU A 286 -3.94 17.95 -12.84
N ASP A 287 -3.24 18.30 -13.90
CA ASP A 287 -3.72 18.11 -15.27
C ASP A 287 -3.46 16.64 -15.68
N LEU A 288 -4.35 15.74 -15.20
CA LEU A 288 -4.27 14.31 -15.40
C LEU A 288 -5.21 13.82 -16.50
#